data_87e4df064ebc7a3eacf3182a483376a6
#
_entry.id   87e4df064ebc7a3eacf3182a483376a6
#
_cell.length_a   1.000
_cell.length_b   1.000
_cell.length_c   1.000
_cell.angle_alpha   90.00
_cell.angle_beta   90.00
_cell.angle_gamma   90.00
#
_symmetry.space_group_name_H-M   'P 1'
#
loop_
_entity.id
_entity.type
_entity.pdbx_description
1 polymer ?
#
loop_
_entity_poly.entity_id
_entity_poly.type
_entity_poly.pdbx_seq_one_letter_code
_entity_poly.pdbx_strand_id
1 'polypeptide(L)'
;MPAKLVATVLGTPDPPVLAAFYRDLLGWPITSSEPHWARLRHPDDDRPGLSFQLETDHTPPAWPQQPGDQQMQAHLDVQVDDLERETARAVSLGATVEDHQPQPDGVRVIRDPHGHILCLFLPGF
;
A
#
# COMPACT_ATOMS: atom_id res chain seq x y z
N MET A 1 -22.37 15.13 -14.77
CA MET A 1 -21.17 15.44 -13.98
C MET A 1 -19.98 14.64 -14.46
N PRO A 2 -18.76 15.12 -14.34
CA PRO A 2 -17.59 14.29 -14.65
C PRO A 2 -17.53 13.04 -13.77
N ALA A 3 -16.71 12.10 -14.17
CA ALA A 3 -16.44 10.91 -13.37
C ALA A 3 -15.75 11.27 -12.06
N LYS A 4 -15.92 10.45 -11.04
CA LYS A 4 -15.30 10.62 -9.72
C LYS A 4 -14.42 9.41 -9.42
N LEU A 5 -13.15 9.64 -9.11
CA LEU A 5 -12.26 8.57 -8.66
C LEU A 5 -12.59 8.21 -7.21
N VAL A 6 -13.06 6.99 -6.99
CA VAL A 6 -13.57 6.55 -5.67
C VAL A 6 -12.53 5.75 -4.90
N ALA A 7 -11.74 4.91 -5.58
CA ALA A 7 -10.80 4.04 -4.89
C ALA A 7 -9.70 3.54 -5.81
N THR A 8 -8.57 3.19 -5.21
CA THR A 8 -7.56 2.32 -5.81
C THR A 8 -7.82 0.91 -5.30
N VAL A 9 -7.79 -0.08 -6.18
CA VAL A 9 -8.05 -1.48 -5.84
C VAL A 9 -6.74 -2.27 -5.91
N LEU A 10 -6.40 -2.96 -4.83
CA LEU A 10 -5.24 -3.85 -4.77
C LEU A 10 -5.71 -5.30 -4.75
N GLY A 11 -5.10 -6.12 -5.62
CA GLY A 11 -5.32 -7.57 -5.62
C GLY A 11 -4.57 -8.24 -4.48
N THR A 12 -5.16 -9.24 -3.83
CA THR A 12 -4.57 -9.88 -2.66
C THR A 12 -5.15 -11.28 -2.48
N PRO A 13 -4.36 -12.25 -1.96
CA PRO A 13 -4.91 -13.54 -1.61
C PRO A 13 -5.81 -13.52 -0.37
N ASP A 14 -5.80 -12.43 0.41
CA ASP A 14 -6.62 -12.30 1.62
C ASP A 14 -7.00 -10.84 1.86
N PRO A 15 -8.14 -10.37 1.27
CA PRO A 15 -8.57 -8.98 1.42
C PRO A 15 -8.70 -8.47 2.86
N PRO A 16 -9.32 -9.21 3.80
CA PRO A 16 -9.41 -8.72 5.18
C PRO A 16 -8.05 -8.49 5.85
N VAL A 17 -7.08 -9.36 5.61
CA VAL A 17 -5.73 -9.22 6.18
C VAL A 17 -5.02 -8.00 5.63
N LEU A 18 -5.08 -7.78 4.32
CA LEU A 18 -4.43 -6.61 3.73
C LEU A 18 -5.13 -5.31 4.14
N ALA A 19 -6.45 -5.32 4.21
CA ALA A 19 -7.20 -4.17 4.70
C ALA A 19 -6.81 -3.79 6.12
N ALA A 20 -6.60 -4.78 7.01
CA ALA A 20 -6.18 -4.52 8.39
C ALA A 20 -4.80 -3.84 8.44
N PHE A 21 -3.87 -4.24 7.59
CA PHE A 21 -2.56 -3.59 7.51
C PHE A 21 -2.71 -2.10 7.17
N TYR A 22 -3.45 -1.78 6.12
CA TYR A 22 -3.61 -0.38 5.68
C TYR A 22 -4.48 0.43 6.64
N ARG A 23 -5.47 -0.18 7.29
CA ARG A 23 -6.22 0.47 8.37
C ARG A 23 -5.26 0.98 9.45
N ASP A 24 -4.35 0.11 9.89
CA ASP A 24 -3.43 0.45 10.97
C ASP A 24 -2.33 1.41 10.52
N LEU A 25 -1.88 1.29 9.27
CA LEU A 25 -0.88 2.20 8.71
C LEU A 25 -1.44 3.61 8.53
N LEU A 26 -2.63 3.74 7.96
CA LEU A 26 -3.21 5.02 7.54
C LEU A 26 -4.15 5.62 8.59
N GLY A 27 -4.67 4.82 9.52
CA GLY A 27 -5.68 5.27 10.47
C GLY A 27 -7.06 5.45 9.84
N TRP A 28 -7.34 4.79 8.73
CA TRP A 28 -8.63 4.87 8.04
C TRP A 28 -9.55 3.75 8.50
N PRO A 29 -10.87 4.00 8.64
CA PRO A 29 -11.79 2.93 9.01
C PRO A 29 -12.02 1.93 7.89
N ILE A 30 -12.19 0.66 8.28
CA ILE A 30 -12.71 -0.37 7.38
C ILE A 30 -14.23 -0.18 7.30
N THR A 31 -14.75 0.00 6.07
CA THR A 31 -16.18 0.21 5.84
C THR A 31 -16.89 -1.03 5.31
N SER A 32 -16.14 -2.02 4.84
CA SER A 32 -16.67 -3.31 4.40
C SER A 32 -15.55 -4.34 4.49
N SER A 33 -15.87 -5.54 5.00
CA SER A 33 -14.89 -6.62 5.10
C SER A 33 -15.59 -7.96 4.88
N GLU A 34 -15.31 -8.55 3.71
CA GLU A 34 -15.80 -9.86 3.32
C GLU A 34 -14.62 -10.68 2.79
N PRO A 35 -14.72 -12.02 2.73
CA PRO A 35 -13.58 -12.85 2.31
C PRO A 35 -13.01 -12.51 0.93
N HIS A 36 -13.83 -12.01 0.02
CA HIS A 36 -13.43 -11.70 -1.36
C HIS A 36 -13.25 -10.21 -1.63
N TRP A 37 -13.62 -9.33 -0.69
CA TRP A 37 -13.60 -7.89 -0.89
C TRP A 37 -13.57 -7.14 0.44
N ALA A 38 -12.71 -6.14 0.55
CA ALA A 38 -12.67 -5.25 1.70
C ALA A 38 -12.46 -3.81 1.24
N ARG A 39 -12.87 -2.85 2.06
CA ARG A 39 -12.74 -1.42 1.75
C ARG A 39 -12.28 -0.63 2.94
N LEU A 40 -11.38 0.34 2.67
CA LEU A 40 -11.11 1.46 3.55
C LEU A 40 -11.59 2.74 2.89
N ARG A 41 -12.09 3.67 3.71
CA ARG A 41 -12.45 5.00 3.25
C ARG A 41 -11.69 6.05 4.04
N HIS A 42 -11.20 7.08 3.35
CA HIS A 42 -10.64 8.24 4.01
C HIS A 42 -11.73 8.87 4.90
N PRO A 43 -11.38 9.36 6.12
CA PRO A 43 -12.36 10.04 6.97
C PRO A 43 -13.05 11.22 6.28
N ASP A 44 -12.33 11.92 5.40
CA ASP A 44 -12.92 12.94 4.51
C ASP A 44 -13.43 12.23 3.26
N ASP A 45 -14.73 12.14 3.11
CA ASP A 45 -15.40 11.34 2.08
C ASP A 45 -15.17 11.86 0.64
N ASP A 46 -14.50 12.99 0.47
CA ASP A 46 -14.18 13.57 -0.84
C ASP A 46 -12.87 13.02 -1.44
N ARG A 47 -12.15 12.16 -0.73
CA ARG A 47 -10.88 11.58 -1.18
C ARG A 47 -11.03 10.12 -1.57
N PRO A 48 -10.25 9.66 -2.57
CA PRO A 48 -10.24 8.24 -2.91
C PRO A 48 -9.82 7.36 -1.74
N GLY A 49 -10.50 6.23 -1.59
CA GLY A 49 -10.14 5.21 -0.61
C GLY A 49 -9.30 4.10 -1.20
N LEU A 50 -9.16 3.02 -0.45
CA LEU A 50 -8.53 1.78 -0.89
C LEU A 50 -9.55 0.65 -0.82
N SER A 51 -9.51 -0.21 -1.83
CA SER A 51 -10.29 -1.45 -1.84
C SER A 51 -9.35 -2.62 -2.09
N PHE A 52 -9.76 -3.81 -1.65
CA PHE A 52 -8.93 -5.01 -1.71
C PHE A 52 -9.78 -6.12 -2.31
N GLN A 53 -9.29 -6.68 -3.42
CA GLN A 53 -10.02 -7.67 -4.20
C GLN A 53 -9.30 -9.01 -4.12
N LEU A 54 -10.04 -10.08 -3.92
CA LEU A 54 -9.47 -11.43 -3.89
C LEU A 54 -8.84 -11.77 -5.24
N GLU A 55 -7.54 -12.02 -5.22
CA GLU A 55 -6.75 -12.52 -6.33
C GLU A 55 -5.86 -13.65 -5.82
N THR A 56 -6.33 -14.88 -6.00
CA THR A 56 -5.62 -16.05 -5.49
C THR A 56 -4.27 -16.27 -6.17
N ASP A 57 -4.14 -15.79 -7.41
CA ASP A 57 -2.91 -15.92 -8.22
C ASP A 57 -2.06 -14.63 -8.18
N HIS A 58 -2.27 -13.78 -7.18
CA HIS A 58 -1.49 -12.56 -7.05
C HIS A 58 0.01 -12.85 -7.04
N THR A 59 0.73 -12.20 -7.97
CA THR A 59 2.19 -12.26 -8.05
C THR A 59 2.76 -10.90 -7.68
N PRO A 60 3.54 -10.81 -6.58
CA PRO A 60 4.18 -9.55 -6.21
C PRO A 60 5.13 -9.05 -7.30
N PRO A 61 5.22 -7.74 -7.52
CA PRO A 61 6.19 -7.19 -8.46
C PRO A 61 7.62 -7.38 -7.96
N ALA A 62 8.57 -7.47 -8.89
CA ALA A 62 9.99 -7.45 -8.54
C ALA A 62 10.45 -6.01 -8.26
N TRP A 63 11.45 -5.86 -7.38
CA TRP A 63 12.07 -4.58 -7.11
C TRP A 63 13.55 -4.76 -6.76
N PRO A 64 14.51 -4.12 -7.48
CA PRO A 64 14.26 -3.43 -8.76
C PRO A 64 13.90 -4.42 -9.84
N GLN A 65 13.15 -3.96 -10.82
CA GLN A 65 12.66 -4.81 -11.89
C GLN A 65 13.74 -5.04 -12.94
N GLN A 66 13.90 -6.30 -13.36
CA GLN A 66 14.73 -6.71 -14.48
C GLN A 66 13.85 -7.16 -15.65
N PRO A 67 14.36 -7.18 -16.89
CA PRO A 67 13.58 -7.69 -18.02
C PRO A 67 13.06 -9.11 -17.75
N GLY A 68 11.76 -9.33 -18.00
CA GLY A 68 11.10 -10.61 -17.76
C GLY A 68 10.51 -10.80 -16.37
N ASP A 69 10.84 -9.91 -15.42
CA ASP A 69 10.26 -9.95 -14.08
C ASP A 69 8.82 -9.43 -14.07
N GLN A 70 8.07 -9.80 -13.03
CA GLN A 70 6.74 -9.25 -12.80
C GLN A 70 6.84 -7.74 -12.63
N GLN A 71 6.18 -7.01 -13.50
CA GLN A 71 6.20 -5.55 -13.50
C GLN A 71 5.35 -4.98 -12.39
N MET A 72 5.87 -3.91 -11.75
CA MET A 72 5.07 -3.07 -10.89
C MET A 72 4.31 -2.07 -11.76
N GLN A 73 2.98 -2.22 -11.83
CA GLN A 73 2.13 -1.34 -12.63
C GLN A 73 1.82 -0.03 -11.91
N ALA A 74 1.77 -0.08 -10.58
CA ALA A 74 1.47 1.07 -9.75
C ALA A 74 2.00 0.82 -8.34
N HIS A 75 2.19 1.89 -7.58
CA HIS A 75 2.50 1.80 -6.16
C HIS A 75 1.81 2.95 -5.42
N LEU A 76 1.74 2.84 -4.11
CA LEU A 76 1.18 3.89 -3.26
C LEU A 76 2.30 4.75 -2.70
N ASP A 77 2.07 6.06 -2.63
CA ASP A 77 2.96 6.99 -1.95
C ASP A 77 2.27 7.48 -0.68
N VAL A 78 2.95 7.33 0.46
CA VAL A 78 2.42 7.69 1.78
C VAL A 78 3.37 8.71 2.41
N GLN A 79 2.89 9.94 2.60
CA GLN A 79 3.70 10.98 3.21
C GLN A 79 3.78 10.78 4.72
N VAL A 80 4.98 10.90 5.25
CA VAL A 80 5.28 10.79 6.69
C VAL A 80 6.16 11.95 7.12
N ASP A 81 6.23 12.21 8.41
CA ASP A 81 7.07 13.29 8.96
C ASP A 81 8.34 12.77 9.65
N ASP A 82 8.43 11.46 9.91
CA ASP A 82 9.60 10.81 10.51
C ASP A 82 9.80 9.47 9.82
N LEU A 83 10.75 9.43 8.88
CA LEU A 83 10.95 8.28 8.01
C LEU A 83 11.35 7.02 8.79
N GLU A 84 12.28 7.15 9.73
CA GLU A 84 12.77 6.00 10.51
C GLU A 84 11.68 5.44 11.43
N ARG A 85 10.97 6.31 12.15
CA ARG A 85 9.89 5.90 13.05
C ARG A 85 8.76 5.21 12.28
N GLU A 86 8.33 5.80 11.18
CA GLU A 86 7.21 5.26 10.42
C GLU A 86 7.58 3.99 9.67
N THR A 87 8.83 3.86 9.21
CA THR A 87 9.31 2.61 8.64
C THR A 87 9.29 1.48 9.68
N ALA A 88 9.78 1.75 10.89
CA ALA A 88 9.75 0.77 11.97
C ALA A 88 8.31 0.38 12.34
N ARG A 89 7.40 1.34 12.36
CA ARG A 89 5.98 1.09 12.63
C ARG A 89 5.37 0.21 11.54
N ALA A 90 5.63 0.51 10.26
CA ALA A 90 5.13 -0.30 9.15
C ALA A 90 5.64 -1.75 9.25
N VAL A 91 6.92 -1.94 9.58
CA VAL A 91 7.49 -3.28 9.77
C VAL A 91 6.78 -4.00 10.91
N SER A 92 6.48 -3.32 12.00
CA SER A 92 5.75 -3.93 13.13
C SER A 92 4.33 -4.37 12.74
N LEU A 93 3.75 -3.76 11.70
CA LEU A 93 2.43 -4.12 11.17
C LEU A 93 2.48 -5.22 10.11
N GLY A 94 3.67 -5.63 9.67
CA GLY A 94 3.84 -6.71 8.70
C GLY A 94 4.55 -6.34 7.40
N ALA A 95 4.98 -5.09 7.24
CA ALA A 95 5.73 -4.67 6.05
C ALA A 95 7.17 -5.19 6.08
N THR A 96 7.80 -5.26 4.92
CA THR A 96 9.23 -5.52 4.78
C THR A 96 9.89 -4.36 4.05
N VAL A 97 11.13 -4.05 4.44
CA VAL A 97 11.92 -2.98 3.80
C VAL A 97 12.69 -3.58 2.63
N GLU A 98 12.65 -2.92 1.49
CA GLU A 98 13.41 -3.35 0.32
C GLU A 98 14.89 -3.00 0.47
N ASP A 99 15.77 -3.83 -0.10
CA ASP A 99 17.20 -3.55 -0.09
C ASP A 99 17.57 -2.38 -1.00
N HIS A 100 16.91 -2.28 -2.16
CA HIS A 100 17.19 -1.23 -3.14
C HIS A 100 16.42 0.04 -2.78
N GLN A 101 17.15 1.08 -2.35
CA GLN A 101 16.61 2.36 -1.91
C GLN A 101 17.20 3.50 -2.77
N PRO A 102 16.52 3.88 -3.88
CA PRO A 102 17.07 4.90 -4.80
C PRO A 102 17.24 6.29 -4.19
N GLN A 103 16.41 6.64 -3.18
CA GLN A 103 16.46 7.96 -2.54
C GLN A 103 16.44 7.81 -1.01
N PRO A 104 17.53 7.26 -0.43
CA PRO A 104 17.52 6.86 0.98
C PRO A 104 17.33 8.01 1.97
N ASP A 105 17.60 9.25 1.58
CA ASP A 105 17.50 10.40 2.48
C ASP A 105 16.06 10.81 2.76
N GLY A 106 15.13 10.54 1.85
CA GLY A 106 13.77 11.03 1.99
C GLY A 106 12.66 10.07 1.61
N VAL A 107 13.00 8.91 1.05
CA VAL A 107 12.03 7.91 0.60
C VAL A 107 12.43 6.55 1.12
N ARG A 108 11.46 5.77 1.58
CA ARG A 108 11.69 4.38 1.94
C ARG A 108 10.75 3.49 1.15
N VAL A 109 11.33 2.62 0.31
CA VAL A 109 10.58 1.63 -0.45
C VAL A 109 10.35 0.41 0.44
N ILE A 110 9.09 0.06 0.63
CA ILE A 110 8.69 -1.08 1.46
C ILE A 110 7.66 -1.93 0.72
N ARG A 111 7.41 -3.13 1.24
CA ARG A 111 6.34 -4.00 0.76
C ARG A 111 5.30 -4.19 1.85
N ASP A 112 4.03 -4.22 1.45
CA ASP A 112 2.98 -4.64 2.37
C ASP A 112 3.04 -6.17 2.60
N PRO A 113 2.21 -6.72 3.50
CA PRO A 113 2.26 -8.15 3.80
C PRO A 113 2.02 -9.08 2.59
N HIS A 114 1.40 -8.60 1.53
CA HIS A 114 1.15 -9.39 0.33
C HIS A 114 2.02 -8.98 -0.86
N GLY A 115 3.03 -8.15 -0.61
CA GLY A 115 4.09 -7.86 -1.57
C GLY A 115 3.85 -6.69 -2.50
N HIS A 116 2.79 -5.91 -2.32
CA HIS A 116 2.68 -4.65 -3.06
C HIS A 116 3.71 -3.66 -2.57
N ILE A 117 4.30 -2.93 -3.51
CA ILE A 117 5.26 -1.86 -3.20
C ILE A 117 4.50 -0.61 -2.77
N LEU A 118 5.00 0.02 -1.72
CA LEU A 118 4.60 1.37 -1.35
C LEU A 118 5.84 2.14 -0.90
N CYS A 119 5.77 3.47 -1.03
CA CYS A 119 6.85 4.34 -0.61
C CYS A 119 6.37 5.23 0.53
N LEU A 120 7.13 5.25 1.61
CA LEU A 120 7.01 6.29 2.64
C LEU A 120 7.94 7.42 2.22
N PHE A 121 7.48 8.66 2.29
CA PHE A 121 8.31 9.79 1.86
C PHE A 121 8.11 11.01 2.75
N LEU A 122 9.20 11.77 2.91
CA LEU A 122 9.18 13.05 3.62
C LEU A 122 8.68 14.15 2.69
N PRO A 123 8.07 15.23 3.24
CA PRO A 123 7.71 16.39 2.42
C PRO A 123 8.93 16.91 1.65
N GLY A 124 8.74 17.21 0.36
CA GLY A 124 9.79 17.71 -0.53
C GLY A 124 10.48 16.64 -1.37
N PHE A 125 10.10 15.38 -1.18
CA PHE A 125 10.67 14.27 -1.97
C PHE A 125 9.68 13.66 -2.94
#